data_7071bd1677e06caab1ebd587cda0d250
#
_entry.id   7071bd1677e06caab1ebd587cda0d250
#
_cell.length_a   1.000
_cell.length_b   1.000
_cell.length_c   1.000
_cell.angle_alpha   90.00
_cell.angle_beta   90.00
_cell.angle_gamma   90.00
#
_symmetry.space_group_name_H-M   'P 1'
#
loop_
_entity.id
_entity.type
_entity.pdbx_description
1 polymer ?
#
loop_
_entity_poly.entity_id
_entity_poly.type
_entity_poly.pdbx_seq_one_letter_code
_entity_poly.pdbx_strand_id
1 'polypeptide(L)'
;QAIDIYSTDAKIKYYDLCILEDDLNHFPLYNAVILYRSDLEERVPHVVTVLKKLESIIHESEMIKMNSRANLEMVPENQIASDFLLENLSLETEYYEETAIGRLLRHTWEHLLLVVISLSAAIIISIPLGILSAKLPRLGQVVLGIVGIIQTIPSLALLVFMIPLMGIGGPPAIVALFLYSLLPIVRNTYTGLHDIRPQIRESAEALGLTPGARLRLVELPMASRSILAGIKTSAVINIGTATLGALIGAGGYGQLILTGIRLDNISLILQGAVPSAILALIAQGCFEALEKFFVPKGLRLKQN
;
A
#
# COMPACT_ATOMS: atom_id res chain seq x y z
N GLN A 1 36.38 9.18 8.37
CA GLN A 1 35.38 8.23 7.83
C GLN A 1 35.15 8.56 6.36
N ALA A 2 34.98 7.56 5.53
CA ALA A 2 34.59 7.70 4.12
C ALA A 2 33.19 7.15 3.92
N ILE A 3 32.42 7.77 3.04
CA ILE A 3 31.07 7.35 2.66
C ILE A 3 30.97 7.35 1.14
N ASP A 4 30.11 6.51 0.62
CA ASP A 4 29.70 6.51 -0.78
C ASP A 4 28.50 7.49 -0.94
N ILE A 5 28.62 8.42 -1.91
CA ILE A 5 27.61 9.44 -2.17
C ILE A 5 27.65 9.84 -3.65
N TYR A 6 26.51 10.19 -4.23
CA TYR A 6 26.46 10.72 -5.59
C TYR A 6 27.12 12.10 -5.67
N SER A 7 27.93 12.36 -6.69
CA SER A 7 28.61 13.64 -6.92
C SER A 7 27.64 14.84 -7.00
N THR A 8 26.39 14.58 -7.35
CA THR A 8 25.32 15.58 -7.43
C THR A 8 24.55 15.82 -6.13
N ASP A 9 24.91 15.14 -5.02
CA ASP A 9 24.21 15.31 -3.75
C ASP A 9 24.51 16.67 -3.12
N ALA A 10 23.45 17.41 -2.76
CA ALA A 10 23.53 18.71 -2.13
C ALA A 10 24.23 18.69 -0.75
N LYS A 11 24.24 17.55 -0.06
CA LYS A 11 24.87 17.37 1.26
C LYS A 11 26.39 17.50 1.21
N ILE A 12 27.02 17.25 0.06
CA ILE A 12 28.47 17.44 -0.13
C ILE A 12 28.86 18.87 0.22
N LYS A 13 28.16 19.85 -0.37
CA LYS A 13 28.39 21.27 -0.09
C LYS A 13 27.91 21.69 1.29
N TYR A 14 26.81 21.12 1.75
CA TYR A 14 26.20 21.46 3.05
C TYR A 14 27.09 21.05 4.25
N TYR A 15 27.72 19.86 4.16
CA TYR A 15 28.60 19.33 5.22
C TYR A 15 30.09 19.57 4.95
N ASP A 16 30.44 20.34 3.90
CA ASP A 16 31.82 20.61 3.48
C ASP A 16 32.65 19.32 3.32
N LEU A 17 32.07 18.34 2.61
CA LEU A 17 32.70 17.05 2.40
C LEU A 17 33.76 17.14 1.30
N CYS A 18 34.91 16.47 1.53
CA CYS A 18 35.95 16.32 0.50
C CYS A 18 35.61 15.15 -0.43
N ILE A 19 35.52 15.42 -1.73
CA ILE A 19 35.31 14.40 -2.75
C ILE A 19 36.68 13.81 -3.13
N LEU A 20 36.79 12.49 -3.11
CA LEU A 20 37.93 11.76 -3.63
C LEU A 20 37.67 11.43 -5.10
N GLU A 21 38.66 11.65 -5.93
CA GLU A 21 38.61 11.31 -7.35
C GLU A 21 38.77 9.79 -7.53
N ASP A 22 37.91 9.17 -8.34
CA ASP A 22 38.02 7.75 -8.70
C ASP A 22 38.93 7.59 -9.90
N ASP A 23 40.25 7.73 -9.69
CA ASP A 23 41.30 7.62 -10.70
C ASP A 23 41.46 6.20 -11.27
N LEU A 24 40.93 5.19 -10.55
CA LEU A 24 40.98 3.78 -10.97
C LEU A 24 39.69 3.31 -11.66
N ASN A 25 38.70 4.18 -11.84
CA ASN A 25 37.38 3.86 -12.40
C ASN A 25 36.74 2.63 -11.74
N HIS A 26 36.79 2.59 -10.42
CA HIS A 26 36.20 1.52 -9.60
C HIS A 26 34.67 1.52 -9.65
N PHE A 27 34.07 2.71 -9.65
CA PHE A 27 32.64 2.87 -9.72
C PHE A 27 32.17 2.97 -11.17
N PRO A 28 31.07 2.26 -11.53
CA PRO A 28 30.44 2.46 -12.84
C PRO A 28 29.85 3.87 -12.95
N LEU A 29 29.72 4.37 -14.17
CA LEU A 29 29.03 5.64 -14.42
C LEU A 29 27.53 5.51 -14.10
N TYR A 30 27.05 6.28 -13.14
CA TYR A 30 25.65 6.36 -12.74
C TYR A 30 24.95 7.54 -13.42
N ASN A 31 24.79 7.48 -14.72
CA ASN A 31 24.10 8.52 -15.48
C ASN A 31 22.60 8.45 -15.25
N ALA A 32 21.95 9.61 -15.07
CA ALA A 32 20.50 9.70 -15.13
C ALA A 32 20.03 9.40 -16.56
N VAL A 33 19.06 8.50 -16.71
CA VAL A 33 18.56 8.07 -18.01
C VAL A 33 17.04 8.15 -18.07
N ILE A 34 16.49 8.44 -19.25
CA ILE A 34 15.05 8.41 -19.50
C ILE A 34 14.70 7.00 -20.02
N LEU A 35 13.94 6.24 -19.23
CA LEU A 35 13.43 4.93 -19.62
C LEU A 35 12.02 5.06 -20.17
N TYR A 36 11.79 4.54 -21.37
CA TYR A 36 10.46 4.46 -21.97
C TYR A 36 10.27 3.11 -22.68
N ARG A 37 9.01 2.75 -22.90
CA ARG A 37 8.67 1.51 -23.60
C ARG A 37 9.17 1.55 -25.02
N SER A 38 9.74 0.44 -25.53
CA SER A 38 10.28 0.36 -26.88
C SER A 38 9.24 0.64 -27.98
N ASP A 39 7.98 0.30 -27.75
CA ASP A 39 6.87 0.56 -28.68
C ASP A 39 6.46 2.05 -28.74
N LEU A 40 6.96 2.91 -27.85
CA LEU A 40 6.61 4.32 -27.82
C LEU A 40 7.13 5.07 -29.06
N GLU A 41 8.28 4.66 -29.59
CA GLU A 41 8.84 5.26 -30.82
C GLU A 41 7.94 5.04 -32.05
N GLU A 42 7.24 3.89 -32.10
CA GLU A 42 6.31 3.58 -33.18
C GLU A 42 4.93 4.22 -32.98
N ARG A 43 4.45 4.27 -31.74
CA ARG A 43 3.11 4.78 -31.41
C ARG A 43 2.99 6.28 -31.40
N VAL A 44 3.97 6.97 -30.85
CA VAL A 44 3.99 8.42 -30.66
C VAL A 44 5.39 9.02 -30.82
N PRO A 45 5.98 8.97 -32.02
CA PRO A 45 7.37 9.34 -32.26
C PRO A 45 7.70 10.79 -31.88
N HIS A 46 6.75 11.70 -32.00
CA HIS A 46 6.93 13.10 -31.61
C HIS A 46 7.17 13.28 -30.11
N VAL A 47 6.57 12.44 -29.24
CA VAL A 47 6.81 12.47 -27.80
C VAL A 47 8.25 12.08 -27.49
N VAL A 48 8.75 11.03 -28.15
CA VAL A 48 10.14 10.59 -27.98
C VAL A 48 11.11 11.67 -28.45
N THR A 49 10.82 12.35 -29.57
CA THR A 49 11.61 13.47 -30.05
C THR A 49 11.68 14.62 -29.05
N VAL A 50 10.57 14.92 -28.35
CA VAL A 50 10.55 15.95 -27.30
C VAL A 50 11.35 15.49 -26.08
N LEU A 51 11.18 14.23 -25.63
CA LEU A 51 11.96 13.68 -24.51
C LEU A 51 13.47 13.69 -24.78
N LYS A 52 13.89 13.37 -26.02
CA LYS A 52 15.29 13.42 -26.42
C LYS A 52 15.91 14.83 -26.37
N LYS A 53 15.12 15.90 -26.32
CA LYS A 53 15.65 17.27 -26.11
C LYS A 53 16.26 17.46 -24.71
N LEU A 54 15.90 16.62 -23.75
CA LEU A 54 16.49 16.63 -22.40
C LEU A 54 17.85 15.92 -22.35
N GLU A 55 18.21 15.19 -23.41
CA GLU A 55 19.48 14.46 -23.47
C GLU A 55 20.66 15.45 -23.45
N SER A 56 21.57 15.24 -22.52
CA SER A 56 22.82 16.01 -22.35
C SER A 56 22.68 17.50 -22.01
N ILE A 57 21.47 18.01 -21.73
CA ILE A 57 21.32 19.41 -21.31
C ILE A 57 21.40 19.60 -19.79
N ILE A 58 21.20 18.53 -19.01
CA ILE A 58 21.31 18.57 -17.56
C ILE A 58 22.74 18.20 -17.18
N HIS A 59 23.59 19.20 -16.99
CA HIS A 59 24.95 19.02 -16.54
C HIS A 59 25.00 18.80 -15.02
N GLU A 60 26.11 18.21 -14.54
CA GLU A 60 26.31 17.92 -13.12
C GLU A 60 26.09 19.16 -12.22
N SER A 61 26.63 20.32 -12.62
CA SER A 61 26.45 21.59 -11.91
C SER A 61 24.99 22.03 -11.78
N GLU A 62 24.20 21.82 -12.85
CA GLU A 62 22.77 22.12 -12.81
C GLU A 62 22.00 21.15 -11.92
N MET A 63 22.37 19.86 -11.97
CA MET A 63 21.77 18.87 -11.07
C MET A 63 22.08 19.17 -9.59
N ILE A 64 23.32 19.56 -9.27
CA ILE A 64 23.70 19.99 -7.91
C ILE A 64 22.84 21.19 -7.47
N LYS A 65 22.66 22.18 -8.35
CA LYS A 65 21.82 23.36 -8.05
C LYS A 65 20.36 22.97 -7.82
N MET A 66 19.79 22.14 -8.69
CA MET A 66 18.41 21.64 -8.52
C MET A 66 18.24 20.82 -7.24
N ASN A 67 19.17 19.92 -6.94
CA ASN A 67 19.18 19.12 -5.71
C ASN A 67 19.34 20.00 -4.47
N SER A 68 20.13 21.07 -4.54
CA SER A 68 20.25 22.04 -3.43
C SER A 68 18.94 22.77 -3.18
N ARG A 69 18.25 23.21 -4.22
CA ARG A 69 16.93 23.85 -4.09
C ARG A 69 15.91 22.88 -3.47
N ALA A 70 15.90 21.61 -3.91
CA ALA A 70 14.99 20.61 -3.37
C ALA A 70 15.29 20.25 -1.90
N ASN A 71 16.56 19.96 -1.59
CA ASN A 71 16.94 19.35 -0.30
C ASN A 71 17.25 20.39 0.78
N LEU A 72 17.82 21.54 0.43
CA LEU A 72 18.24 22.56 1.39
C LEU A 72 17.23 23.72 1.49
N GLU A 73 16.67 24.16 0.35
CA GLU A 73 15.73 25.26 0.29
C GLU A 73 14.26 24.79 0.36
N MET A 74 14.04 23.46 0.30
CA MET A 74 12.73 22.83 0.35
C MET A 74 11.76 23.32 -0.75
N VAL A 75 12.31 23.73 -1.91
CA VAL A 75 11.51 24.10 -3.07
C VAL A 75 10.91 22.83 -3.68
N PRO A 76 9.60 22.81 -4.01
CA PRO A 76 8.96 21.65 -4.63
C PRO A 76 9.64 21.24 -5.94
N GLU A 77 9.86 19.94 -6.14
CA GLU A 77 10.56 19.38 -7.31
C GLU A 77 9.88 19.76 -8.65
N ASN A 78 8.55 19.82 -8.67
CA ASN A 78 7.78 20.24 -9.84
C ASN A 78 7.99 21.72 -10.18
N GLN A 79 8.19 22.59 -9.18
CA GLN A 79 8.57 23.98 -9.42
C GLN A 79 9.97 24.08 -9.99
N ILE A 80 10.93 23.33 -9.42
CA ILE A 80 12.31 23.28 -9.93
C ILE A 80 12.33 22.79 -11.38
N ALA A 81 11.55 21.76 -11.69
CA ALA A 81 11.43 21.24 -13.05
C ALA A 81 10.78 22.27 -14.00
N SER A 82 9.75 22.98 -13.56
CA SER A 82 9.12 24.06 -14.34
C SER A 82 10.11 25.17 -14.66
N ASP A 83 10.85 25.64 -13.65
CA ASP A 83 11.87 26.68 -13.82
C ASP A 83 12.95 26.22 -14.81
N PHE A 84 13.44 24.98 -14.68
CA PHE A 84 14.43 24.41 -15.58
C PHE A 84 13.94 24.33 -17.03
N LEU A 85 12.70 23.88 -17.24
CA LEU A 85 12.09 23.77 -18.58
C LEU A 85 11.90 25.16 -19.21
N LEU A 86 11.52 26.15 -18.42
CA LEU A 86 11.38 27.53 -18.88
C LEU A 86 12.74 28.12 -19.28
N GLU A 87 13.76 27.97 -18.43
CA GLU A 87 15.10 28.52 -18.66
C GLU A 87 15.82 27.87 -19.86
N ASN A 88 15.74 26.55 -20.01
CA ASN A 88 16.55 25.81 -20.99
C ASN A 88 15.80 25.47 -22.29
N LEU A 89 14.49 25.31 -22.24
CA LEU A 89 13.68 24.92 -23.40
C LEU A 89 12.62 25.96 -23.78
N SER A 90 12.53 27.09 -23.05
CA SER A 90 11.49 28.13 -23.22
C SER A 90 10.08 27.54 -23.22
N LEU A 91 9.86 26.49 -22.43
CA LEU A 91 8.57 25.84 -22.25
C LEU A 91 7.92 26.40 -21.00
N GLU A 92 6.87 27.19 -21.18
CA GLU A 92 6.00 27.60 -20.09
C GLU A 92 5.15 26.38 -19.66
N THR A 93 5.34 25.93 -18.44
CA THR A 93 4.51 24.90 -17.84
C THR A 93 3.65 25.53 -16.77
N GLU A 94 2.34 25.24 -16.79
CA GLU A 94 1.47 25.62 -15.68
C GLU A 94 1.90 24.83 -14.43
N TYR A 95 2.66 25.47 -13.56
CA TYR A 95 2.95 24.96 -12.24
C TYR A 95 1.72 25.16 -11.35
N TYR A 96 1.03 24.08 -11.05
CA TYR A 96 -0.05 24.08 -10.08
C TYR A 96 0.49 23.73 -8.70
N GLU A 97 0.59 24.71 -7.83
CA GLU A 97 0.94 24.46 -6.43
C GLU A 97 -0.24 23.75 -5.74
N GLU A 98 -0.11 22.42 -5.63
CA GLU A 98 -1.11 21.65 -4.90
C GLU A 98 -1.08 22.05 -3.42
N THR A 99 -2.19 22.57 -2.93
CA THR A 99 -2.30 22.93 -1.51
C THR A 99 -2.03 21.70 -0.63
N ALA A 100 -1.47 21.91 0.57
CA ALA A 100 -1.20 20.82 1.51
C ALA A 100 -2.46 19.98 1.80
N ILE A 101 -3.63 20.63 1.86
CA ILE A 101 -4.92 19.95 2.04
C ILE A 101 -5.29 19.14 0.78
N GLY A 102 -5.13 19.69 -0.41
CA GLY A 102 -5.39 19.00 -1.68
C GLY A 102 -4.54 17.73 -1.80
N ARG A 103 -3.24 17.84 -1.51
CA ARG A 103 -2.30 16.72 -1.49
C ARG A 103 -2.71 15.65 -0.47
N LEU A 104 -3.08 16.06 0.75
CA LEU A 104 -3.55 15.13 1.77
C LEU A 104 -4.81 14.39 1.33
N LEU A 105 -5.81 15.11 0.78
CA LEU A 105 -7.05 14.51 0.30
C LEU A 105 -6.82 13.52 -0.85
N ARG A 106 -5.96 13.86 -1.79
CA ARG A 106 -5.59 12.99 -2.91
C ARG A 106 -4.95 11.68 -2.41
N HIS A 107 -3.92 11.77 -1.56
CA HIS A 107 -3.28 10.58 -1.00
C HIS A 107 -4.22 9.79 -0.09
N THR A 108 -5.14 10.45 0.63
CA THR A 108 -6.19 9.76 1.40
C THR A 108 -7.10 8.95 0.48
N TRP A 109 -7.54 9.54 -0.62
CA TRP A 109 -8.41 8.87 -1.58
C TRP A 109 -7.71 7.66 -2.24
N GLU A 110 -6.49 7.85 -2.73
CA GLU A 110 -5.68 6.78 -3.31
C GLU A 110 -5.51 5.63 -2.31
N HIS A 111 -5.16 5.95 -1.07
CA HIS A 111 -4.96 4.97 -0.02
C HIS A 111 -6.23 4.20 0.34
N LEU A 112 -7.34 4.92 0.49
CA LEU A 112 -8.66 4.31 0.74
C LEU A 112 -9.10 3.40 -0.41
N LEU A 113 -8.88 3.80 -1.66
CA LEU A 113 -9.19 2.96 -2.82
C LEU A 113 -8.46 1.60 -2.75
N LEU A 114 -7.16 1.61 -2.49
CA LEU A 114 -6.37 0.38 -2.35
C LEU A 114 -6.94 -0.52 -1.24
N VAL A 115 -7.21 0.06 -0.07
CA VAL A 115 -7.69 -0.68 1.11
C VAL A 115 -9.11 -1.19 0.90
N VAL A 116 -10.03 -0.35 0.45
CA VAL A 116 -11.45 -0.71 0.33
C VAL A 116 -11.65 -1.78 -0.75
N ILE A 117 -11.01 -1.64 -1.92
CA ILE A 117 -11.14 -2.62 -3.00
C ILE A 117 -10.58 -3.98 -2.57
N SER A 118 -9.36 -4.00 -2.02
CA SER A 118 -8.71 -5.24 -1.59
C SER A 118 -9.45 -5.93 -0.44
N LEU A 119 -9.90 -5.16 0.54
CA LEU A 119 -10.63 -5.69 1.69
C LEU A 119 -12.02 -6.21 1.29
N SER A 120 -12.74 -5.49 0.42
CA SER A 120 -14.05 -5.93 -0.06
C SER A 120 -13.95 -7.25 -0.82
N ALA A 121 -12.99 -7.36 -1.74
CA ALA A 121 -12.71 -8.60 -2.45
C ALA A 121 -12.35 -9.75 -1.47
N ALA A 122 -11.54 -9.45 -0.46
CA ALA A 122 -11.16 -10.43 0.56
C ALA A 122 -12.35 -10.90 1.39
N ILE A 123 -13.25 -10.01 1.80
CA ILE A 123 -14.47 -10.36 2.54
C ILE A 123 -15.35 -11.30 1.72
N ILE A 124 -15.60 -10.95 0.44
CA ILE A 124 -16.45 -11.72 -0.46
C ILE A 124 -15.92 -13.16 -0.66
N ILE A 125 -14.61 -13.33 -0.73
CA ILE A 125 -13.98 -14.63 -0.99
C ILE A 125 -13.71 -15.40 0.33
N SER A 126 -13.21 -14.72 1.36
CA SER A 126 -12.74 -15.37 2.58
C SER A 126 -13.88 -15.88 3.47
N ILE A 127 -15.03 -15.19 3.53
CA ILE A 127 -16.15 -15.66 4.33
C ILE A 127 -16.70 -17.01 3.81
N PRO A 128 -17.03 -17.16 2.50
CA PRO A 128 -17.39 -18.47 1.95
C PRO A 128 -16.31 -19.54 2.14
N LEU A 129 -15.04 -19.21 1.93
CA LEU A 129 -13.94 -20.14 2.17
C LEU A 129 -13.85 -20.58 3.63
N GLY A 130 -14.02 -19.67 4.58
CA GLY A 130 -14.06 -19.97 6.02
C GLY A 130 -15.25 -20.86 6.40
N ILE A 131 -16.44 -20.60 5.82
CA ILE A 131 -17.63 -21.43 6.01
C ILE A 131 -17.38 -22.85 5.45
N LEU A 132 -16.86 -22.98 4.23
CA LEU A 132 -16.52 -24.26 3.64
C LEU A 132 -15.46 -25.02 4.47
N SER A 133 -14.46 -24.30 4.96
CA SER A 133 -13.43 -24.85 5.83
C SER A 133 -13.99 -25.42 7.14
N ALA A 134 -15.00 -24.76 7.72
CA ALA A 134 -15.65 -25.24 8.94
C ALA A 134 -16.56 -26.46 8.68
N LYS A 135 -17.16 -26.56 7.48
CA LYS A 135 -18.06 -27.67 7.14
C LYS A 135 -17.36 -28.91 6.61
N LEU A 136 -16.20 -28.72 5.95
CA LEU A 136 -15.44 -29.79 5.31
C LEU A 136 -14.01 -29.85 5.88
N PRO A 137 -13.75 -30.64 6.92
CA PRO A 137 -12.49 -30.61 7.68
C PRO A 137 -11.23 -30.82 6.81
N ARG A 138 -11.27 -31.74 5.83
CA ARG A 138 -10.14 -31.97 4.91
C ARG A 138 -9.85 -30.75 4.03
N LEU A 139 -10.91 -30.15 3.47
CA LEU A 139 -10.79 -28.93 2.68
C LEU A 139 -10.32 -27.76 3.55
N GLY A 140 -10.83 -27.67 4.78
CA GLY A 140 -10.45 -26.65 5.74
C GLY A 140 -8.94 -26.66 6.04
N GLN A 141 -8.35 -27.85 6.24
CA GLN A 141 -6.89 -27.97 6.45
C GLN A 141 -6.10 -27.45 5.23
N VAL A 142 -6.54 -27.79 4.02
CA VAL A 142 -5.88 -27.34 2.78
C VAL A 142 -6.01 -25.82 2.62
N VAL A 143 -7.21 -25.28 2.78
CA VAL A 143 -7.47 -23.83 2.64
C VAL A 143 -6.65 -23.04 3.67
N LEU A 144 -6.74 -23.43 4.97
CA LEU A 144 -5.97 -22.75 6.03
C LEU A 144 -4.46 -22.89 5.83
N GLY A 145 -4.01 -24.02 5.29
CA GLY A 145 -2.61 -24.22 4.92
C GLY A 145 -2.16 -23.28 3.81
N ILE A 146 -2.93 -23.16 2.72
CA ILE A 146 -2.60 -22.29 1.58
C ILE A 146 -2.59 -20.81 2.01
N VAL A 147 -3.65 -20.33 2.66
CA VAL A 147 -3.70 -18.93 3.10
C VAL A 147 -2.66 -18.63 4.18
N GLY A 148 -2.31 -19.65 4.99
CA GLY A 148 -1.20 -19.57 5.95
C GLY A 148 0.16 -19.39 5.26
N ILE A 149 0.45 -20.17 4.22
CA ILE A 149 1.68 -20.04 3.42
C ILE A 149 1.76 -18.65 2.78
N ILE A 150 0.68 -18.14 2.17
CA ILE A 150 0.65 -16.81 1.59
C ILE A 150 1.04 -15.73 2.61
N GLN A 151 0.57 -15.85 3.85
CA GLN A 151 0.88 -14.90 4.92
C GLN A 151 2.35 -14.95 5.37
N THR A 152 3.07 -16.04 5.12
CA THR A 152 4.51 -16.12 5.46
C THR A 152 5.41 -15.40 4.45
N ILE A 153 4.91 -15.12 3.26
CA ILE A 153 5.66 -14.37 2.25
C ILE A 153 5.80 -12.92 2.74
N PRO A 154 7.00 -12.32 2.81
CA PRO A 154 7.14 -10.91 3.15
C PRO A 154 6.30 -10.02 2.23
N SER A 155 5.59 -9.03 2.80
CA SER A 155 4.67 -8.18 2.04
C SER A 155 5.32 -7.48 0.86
N LEU A 156 6.53 -7.00 1.03
CA LEU A 156 7.31 -6.38 -0.04
C LEU A 156 7.62 -7.39 -1.17
N ALA A 157 7.98 -8.62 -0.82
CA ALA A 157 8.25 -9.66 -1.81
C ALA A 157 6.97 -10.02 -2.59
N LEU A 158 5.83 -10.12 -1.90
CA LEU A 158 4.55 -10.39 -2.56
C LEU A 158 4.16 -9.27 -3.54
N LEU A 159 4.36 -8.01 -3.16
CA LEU A 159 4.16 -6.86 -4.04
C LEU A 159 5.01 -6.97 -5.31
N VAL A 160 6.30 -7.27 -5.15
CA VAL A 160 7.23 -7.40 -6.28
C VAL A 160 6.88 -8.60 -7.17
N PHE A 161 6.44 -9.72 -6.60
CA PHE A 161 5.99 -10.89 -7.38
C PHE A 161 4.76 -10.62 -8.25
N MET A 162 3.94 -9.64 -7.89
CA MET A 162 2.77 -9.26 -8.71
C MET A 162 3.13 -8.38 -9.90
N ILE A 163 4.30 -7.73 -9.92
CA ILE A 163 4.72 -6.83 -11.01
C ILE A 163 4.79 -7.54 -12.37
N PRO A 164 5.44 -8.72 -12.52
CA PRO A 164 5.50 -9.41 -13.81
C PRO A 164 4.12 -9.84 -14.34
N LEU A 165 3.14 -10.02 -13.45
CA LEU A 165 1.81 -10.48 -13.80
C LEU A 165 0.85 -9.34 -14.16
N MET A 166 1.00 -8.18 -13.52
CA MET A 166 0.00 -7.10 -13.56
C MET A 166 0.59 -5.71 -13.87
N GLY A 167 1.91 -5.60 -14.06
CA GLY A 167 2.60 -4.34 -14.21
C GLY A 167 2.85 -3.64 -12.86
N ILE A 168 3.11 -2.33 -12.92
CA ILE A 168 3.34 -1.47 -11.74
C ILE A 168 2.07 -0.68 -11.40
N GLY A 169 1.97 -0.18 -10.18
CA GLY A 169 0.88 0.71 -9.75
C GLY A 169 -0.18 0.05 -8.87
N GLY A 170 -1.42 0.52 -8.96
CA GLY A 170 -2.54 0.09 -8.12
C GLY A 170 -2.92 -1.40 -8.21
N PRO A 171 -3.06 -1.99 -9.42
CA PRO A 171 -3.52 -3.37 -9.57
C PRO A 171 -2.69 -4.41 -8.79
N PRO A 172 -1.34 -4.48 -8.92
CA PRO A 172 -0.54 -5.43 -8.14
C PRO A 172 -0.61 -5.18 -6.63
N ALA A 173 -0.72 -3.90 -6.20
CA ALA A 173 -0.88 -3.57 -4.80
C ALA A 173 -2.21 -4.10 -4.23
N ILE A 174 -3.32 -3.90 -4.96
CA ILE A 174 -4.66 -4.39 -4.57
C ILE A 174 -4.65 -5.91 -4.41
N VAL A 175 -4.04 -6.65 -5.34
CA VAL A 175 -3.97 -8.12 -5.27
C VAL A 175 -3.11 -8.58 -4.09
N ALA A 176 -1.97 -7.96 -3.86
CA ALA A 176 -1.13 -8.29 -2.70
C ALA A 176 -1.87 -8.04 -1.38
N LEU A 177 -2.53 -6.89 -1.22
CA LEU A 177 -3.34 -6.55 -0.04
C LEU A 177 -4.52 -7.52 0.13
N PHE A 178 -5.18 -7.89 -0.94
CA PHE A 178 -6.23 -8.91 -0.96
C PHE A 178 -5.72 -10.24 -0.42
N LEU A 179 -4.60 -10.73 -0.93
CA LEU A 179 -4.00 -12.01 -0.50
C LEU A 179 -3.63 -12.00 0.99
N TYR A 180 -3.09 -10.89 1.49
CA TYR A 180 -2.79 -10.72 2.92
C TYR A 180 -4.03 -10.69 3.80
N SER A 181 -5.15 -10.24 3.28
CA SER A 181 -6.41 -10.20 4.01
C SER A 181 -7.08 -11.57 4.17
N LEU A 182 -6.70 -12.55 3.35
CA LEU A 182 -7.38 -13.85 3.32
C LEU A 182 -7.26 -14.59 4.66
N LEU A 183 -6.05 -14.74 5.20
CA LEU A 183 -5.82 -15.56 6.38
C LEU A 183 -6.61 -15.08 7.61
N PRO A 184 -6.56 -13.79 8.02
CA PRO A 184 -7.30 -13.35 9.19
C PRO A 184 -8.81 -13.57 9.05
N ILE A 185 -9.38 -13.32 7.87
CA ILE A 185 -10.82 -13.46 7.65
C ILE A 185 -11.22 -14.93 7.57
N VAL A 186 -10.51 -15.76 6.79
CA VAL A 186 -10.79 -17.22 6.68
C VAL A 186 -10.67 -17.89 8.03
N ARG A 187 -9.56 -17.64 8.75
CA ARG A 187 -9.29 -18.26 10.05
C ARG A 187 -10.34 -17.88 11.09
N ASN A 188 -10.67 -16.59 11.21
CA ASN A 188 -11.66 -16.12 12.17
C ASN A 188 -13.09 -16.61 11.82
N THR A 189 -13.41 -16.72 10.54
CA THR A 189 -14.69 -17.31 10.09
C THR A 189 -14.74 -18.79 10.43
N TYR A 190 -13.68 -19.53 10.14
CA TYR A 190 -13.55 -20.95 10.50
C TYR A 190 -13.70 -21.16 12.02
N THR A 191 -12.89 -20.44 12.83
CA THR A 191 -12.89 -20.58 14.28
C THR A 191 -14.24 -20.19 14.88
N GLY A 192 -14.82 -19.05 14.43
CA GLY A 192 -16.13 -18.61 14.93
C GLY A 192 -17.25 -19.59 14.66
N LEU A 193 -17.20 -20.31 13.54
CA LEU A 193 -18.15 -21.40 13.26
C LEU A 193 -17.79 -22.68 14.01
N HIS A 194 -16.53 -23.07 14.09
CA HIS A 194 -16.08 -24.30 14.71
C HIS A 194 -16.37 -24.34 16.20
N ASP A 195 -16.20 -23.21 16.88
CA ASP A 195 -16.33 -23.10 18.34
C ASP A 195 -17.79 -23.03 18.84
N ILE A 196 -18.78 -23.09 17.92
CA ILE A 196 -20.19 -23.19 18.30
C ILE A 196 -20.42 -24.55 18.99
N ARG A 197 -20.95 -24.49 20.22
CA ARG A 197 -21.23 -25.68 21.02
C ARG A 197 -22.11 -26.66 20.25
N PRO A 198 -21.79 -27.99 20.26
CA PRO A 198 -22.58 -29.01 19.55
C PRO A 198 -24.07 -29.01 19.96
N GLN A 199 -24.36 -28.79 21.23
CA GLN A 199 -25.73 -28.76 21.75
C GLN A 199 -26.61 -27.70 21.08
N ILE A 200 -26.03 -26.57 20.66
CA ILE A 200 -26.80 -25.52 19.96
C ILE A 200 -27.13 -25.98 18.54
N ARG A 201 -26.21 -26.69 17.87
CA ARG A 201 -26.48 -27.27 16.56
C ARG A 201 -27.53 -28.39 16.61
N GLU A 202 -27.41 -29.27 17.58
CA GLU A 202 -28.36 -30.34 17.84
C GLU A 202 -29.76 -29.78 18.14
N SER A 203 -29.86 -28.75 18.99
CA SER A 203 -31.15 -28.08 19.29
C SER A 203 -31.78 -27.47 18.03
N ALA A 204 -30.96 -26.85 17.16
CA ALA A 204 -31.43 -26.30 15.89
C ALA A 204 -31.91 -27.39 14.91
N GLU A 205 -31.27 -28.55 14.91
CA GLU A 205 -31.68 -29.73 14.15
C GLU A 205 -32.99 -30.31 14.69
N ALA A 206 -33.10 -30.44 16.00
CA ALA A 206 -34.33 -30.92 16.66
C ALA A 206 -35.56 -30.02 16.40
N LEU A 207 -35.34 -28.72 16.19
CA LEU A 207 -36.34 -27.76 15.73
C LEU A 207 -36.68 -27.85 14.23
N GLY A 208 -36.08 -28.79 13.49
CA GLY A 208 -36.34 -29.01 12.06
C GLY A 208 -35.63 -28.01 11.12
N LEU A 209 -34.64 -27.25 11.58
CA LEU A 209 -33.91 -26.34 10.70
C LEU A 209 -33.05 -27.11 9.69
N THR A 210 -33.26 -26.81 8.41
CA THR A 210 -32.41 -27.33 7.35
C THR A 210 -30.95 -26.80 7.50
N PRO A 211 -29.93 -27.47 6.97
CA PRO A 211 -28.53 -27.04 7.09
C PRO A 211 -28.29 -25.58 6.65
N GLY A 212 -28.98 -25.12 5.60
CA GLY A 212 -28.90 -23.73 5.15
C GLY A 212 -29.59 -22.73 6.10
N ALA A 213 -30.77 -23.09 6.63
CA ALA A 213 -31.47 -22.28 7.63
C ALA A 213 -30.68 -22.21 8.94
N ARG A 214 -30.10 -23.32 9.40
CA ARG A 214 -29.23 -23.38 10.56
C ARG A 214 -28.00 -22.49 10.40
N LEU A 215 -27.32 -22.56 9.24
CA LEU A 215 -26.18 -21.67 8.95
C LEU A 215 -26.59 -20.21 9.06
N ARG A 216 -27.66 -19.80 8.40
CA ARG A 216 -28.07 -18.39 8.29
C ARG A 216 -28.65 -17.83 9.60
N LEU A 217 -29.49 -18.62 10.29
CA LEU A 217 -30.26 -18.14 11.43
C LEU A 217 -29.56 -18.35 12.78
N VAL A 218 -28.63 -19.32 12.86
CA VAL A 218 -27.97 -19.69 14.10
C VAL A 218 -26.45 -19.53 14.01
N GLU A 219 -25.81 -20.23 13.08
CA GLU A 219 -24.35 -20.35 13.07
C GLU A 219 -23.68 -19.01 12.69
N LEU A 220 -24.10 -18.34 11.62
CA LEU A 220 -23.52 -17.04 11.21
C LEU A 220 -23.74 -15.92 12.24
N PRO A 221 -24.95 -15.74 12.81
CA PRO A 221 -25.13 -14.79 13.90
C PRO A 221 -24.25 -15.07 15.12
N MET A 222 -24.04 -16.33 15.48
CA MET A 222 -23.15 -16.70 16.59
C MET A 222 -21.67 -16.48 16.27
N ALA A 223 -21.25 -16.73 15.02
CA ALA A 223 -19.88 -16.52 14.55
C ALA A 223 -19.58 -15.04 14.21
N SER A 224 -20.61 -14.18 14.14
CA SER A 224 -20.48 -12.80 13.62
C SER A 224 -19.39 -11.99 14.31
N ARG A 225 -19.22 -12.15 15.61
CA ARG A 225 -18.17 -11.47 16.38
C ARG A 225 -16.78 -11.88 15.92
N SER A 226 -16.53 -13.18 15.76
CA SER A 226 -15.25 -13.69 15.28
C SER A 226 -14.98 -13.25 13.83
N ILE A 227 -16.00 -13.31 12.96
CA ILE A 227 -15.90 -12.86 11.56
C ILE A 227 -15.54 -11.38 11.52
N LEU A 228 -16.22 -10.51 12.26
CA LEU A 228 -15.91 -9.10 12.35
C LEU A 228 -14.50 -8.83 12.88
N ALA A 229 -14.04 -9.60 13.86
CA ALA A 229 -12.67 -9.50 14.37
C ALA A 229 -11.64 -9.82 13.28
N GLY A 230 -11.88 -10.82 12.43
CA GLY A 230 -11.03 -11.15 11.27
C GLY A 230 -11.00 -10.02 10.24
N ILE A 231 -12.17 -9.44 9.91
CA ILE A 231 -12.27 -8.31 8.98
C ILE A 231 -11.55 -7.07 9.54
N LYS A 232 -11.78 -6.73 10.82
CA LYS A 232 -11.10 -5.63 11.51
C LYS A 232 -9.59 -5.79 11.46
N THR A 233 -9.07 -6.97 11.78
CA THR A 233 -7.64 -7.27 11.72
C THR A 233 -7.08 -7.06 10.31
N SER A 234 -7.78 -7.59 9.30
CA SER A 234 -7.37 -7.40 7.89
C SER A 234 -7.40 -5.94 7.47
N ALA A 235 -8.40 -5.16 7.88
CA ALA A 235 -8.50 -3.75 7.57
C ALA A 235 -7.29 -2.96 8.13
N VAL A 236 -6.96 -3.18 9.40
CA VAL A 236 -5.82 -2.49 10.06
C VAL A 236 -4.49 -2.89 9.42
N ILE A 237 -4.30 -4.19 9.12
CA ILE A 237 -3.11 -4.68 8.41
C ILE A 237 -3.02 -4.02 7.02
N ASN A 238 -4.12 -3.99 6.27
CA ASN A 238 -4.13 -3.41 4.91
C ASN A 238 -3.79 -1.92 4.92
N ILE A 239 -4.33 -1.14 5.87
CA ILE A 239 -4.01 0.29 5.98
C ILE A 239 -2.50 0.48 6.18
N GLY A 240 -1.87 -0.29 7.05
CA GLY A 240 -0.43 -0.23 7.25
C GLY A 240 0.36 -0.70 6.01
N THR A 241 0.00 -1.86 5.46
CA THR A 241 0.73 -2.48 4.35
C THR A 241 0.54 -1.73 3.02
N ALA A 242 -0.59 -1.03 2.82
CA ALA A 242 -0.84 -0.23 1.62
C ALA A 242 0.18 0.90 1.44
N THR A 243 0.86 1.36 2.51
CA THR A 243 1.96 2.32 2.40
C THR A 243 3.13 1.77 1.58
N LEU A 244 3.37 0.46 1.61
CA LEU A 244 4.40 -0.20 0.80
C LEU A 244 4.07 -0.20 -0.70
N GLY A 245 2.79 -0.07 -1.06
CA GLY A 245 2.36 0.04 -2.45
C GLY A 245 3.00 1.21 -3.21
N ALA A 246 3.41 2.25 -2.50
CA ALA A 246 4.12 3.38 -3.08
C ALA A 246 5.47 2.99 -3.72
N LEU A 247 6.14 1.93 -3.24
CA LEU A 247 7.38 1.39 -3.84
C LEU A 247 7.20 0.92 -5.28
N ILE A 248 5.99 0.53 -5.64
CA ILE A 248 5.61 0.08 -6.98
C ILE A 248 4.70 1.07 -7.71
N GLY A 249 4.62 2.31 -7.22
CA GLY A 249 3.87 3.38 -7.86
C GLY A 249 2.34 3.34 -7.62
N ALA A 250 1.86 2.66 -6.58
CA ALA A 250 0.43 2.58 -6.27
C ALA A 250 -0.14 3.84 -5.61
N GLY A 251 0.69 4.81 -5.24
CA GLY A 251 0.26 6.06 -4.60
C GLY A 251 -0.04 5.92 -3.11
N GLY A 252 -0.92 6.76 -2.62
CA GLY A 252 -1.34 6.80 -1.22
C GLY A 252 -0.32 7.43 -0.27
N TYR A 253 -0.56 7.31 1.02
CA TYR A 253 0.31 7.91 2.05
C TYR A 253 1.77 7.45 2.01
N GLY A 254 2.01 6.24 1.52
CA GLY A 254 3.37 5.70 1.36
C GLY A 254 4.24 6.55 0.44
N GLN A 255 3.66 7.25 -0.53
CA GLN A 255 4.41 8.13 -1.43
C GLN A 255 5.08 9.28 -0.67
N LEU A 256 4.35 9.92 0.25
CA LEU A 256 4.91 10.98 1.10
C LEU A 256 6.01 10.44 2.01
N ILE A 257 5.81 9.25 2.60
CA ILE A 257 6.79 8.60 3.46
C ILE A 257 8.09 8.32 2.68
N LEU A 258 7.98 7.68 1.51
CA LEU A 258 9.14 7.32 0.70
C LEU A 258 9.89 8.54 0.15
N THR A 259 9.16 9.55 -0.29
CA THR A 259 9.76 10.82 -0.74
C THR A 259 10.47 11.49 0.42
N GLY A 260 9.84 11.54 1.61
CA GLY A 260 10.46 12.10 2.80
C GLY A 260 11.73 11.35 3.25
N ILE A 261 11.76 10.02 3.12
CA ILE A 261 12.96 9.22 3.39
C ILE A 261 14.07 9.56 2.39
N ARG A 262 13.76 9.64 1.09
CA ARG A 262 14.75 9.98 0.05
C ARG A 262 15.34 11.38 0.23
N LEU A 263 14.49 12.34 0.64
CA LEU A 263 14.89 13.75 0.83
C LEU A 263 15.40 14.04 2.25
N ASP A 264 15.46 13.02 3.13
CA ASP A 264 15.77 13.19 4.57
C ASP A 264 14.89 14.26 5.25
N ASN A 265 13.62 14.30 4.84
CA ASN A 265 12.63 15.28 5.28
C ASN A 265 11.61 14.64 6.24
N ILE A 266 11.85 14.81 7.54
CA ILE A 266 10.99 14.27 8.60
C ILE A 266 9.57 14.82 8.52
N SER A 267 9.39 16.09 8.14
CA SER A 267 8.08 16.70 8.02
C SER A 267 7.22 15.98 6.96
N LEU A 268 7.84 15.64 5.82
CA LEU A 268 7.16 14.92 4.74
C LEU A 268 6.84 13.47 5.15
N ILE A 269 7.75 12.81 5.87
CA ILE A 269 7.49 11.47 6.43
C ILE A 269 6.26 11.52 7.35
N LEU A 270 6.18 12.50 8.24
CA LEU A 270 5.07 12.66 9.17
C LEU A 270 3.74 12.98 8.45
N GLN A 271 3.78 13.74 7.36
CA GLN A 271 2.58 14.02 6.53
C GLN A 271 1.97 12.75 5.93
N GLY A 272 2.74 11.69 5.74
CA GLY A 272 2.23 10.38 5.31
C GLY A 272 1.92 9.44 6.48
N ALA A 273 2.82 9.35 7.46
CA ALA A 273 2.73 8.40 8.56
C ALA A 273 1.59 8.71 9.55
N VAL A 274 1.43 9.99 9.92
CA VAL A 274 0.39 10.38 10.89
C VAL A 274 -1.02 10.16 10.35
N PRO A 275 -1.39 10.60 9.13
CA PRO A 275 -2.72 10.30 8.58
C PRO A 275 -2.97 8.81 8.39
N SER A 276 -1.97 8.02 8.01
CA SER A 276 -2.09 6.56 7.91
C SER A 276 -2.44 5.93 9.27
N ALA A 277 -1.75 6.34 10.34
CA ALA A 277 -2.04 5.87 11.69
C ALA A 277 -3.43 6.30 12.18
N ILE A 278 -3.82 7.55 11.92
CA ILE A 278 -5.16 8.06 12.25
C ILE A 278 -6.23 7.26 11.49
N LEU A 279 -6.02 6.98 10.21
CA LEU A 279 -6.95 6.18 9.41
C LEU A 279 -7.12 4.76 10.00
N ALA A 280 -6.03 4.13 10.45
CA ALA A 280 -6.08 2.82 11.11
C ALA A 280 -6.87 2.87 12.42
N LEU A 281 -6.70 3.92 13.23
CA LEU A 281 -7.47 4.13 14.47
C LEU A 281 -8.96 4.38 14.17
N ILE A 282 -9.27 5.18 13.16
CA ILE A 282 -10.65 5.42 12.71
C ILE A 282 -11.29 4.11 12.25
N ALA A 283 -10.60 3.33 11.42
CA ALA A 283 -11.08 2.03 10.98
C ALA A 283 -11.36 1.10 12.17
N GLN A 284 -10.44 1.04 13.13
CA GLN A 284 -10.65 0.26 14.36
C GLN A 284 -11.90 0.69 15.11
N GLY A 285 -12.09 1.99 15.34
CA GLY A 285 -13.29 2.53 16.01
C GLY A 285 -14.57 2.28 15.21
N CYS A 286 -14.54 2.39 13.89
CA CYS A 286 -15.67 2.05 13.02
C CYS A 286 -16.09 0.58 13.18
N PHE A 287 -15.12 -0.35 13.18
CA PHE A 287 -15.42 -1.77 13.39
C PHE A 287 -15.95 -2.06 14.79
N GLU A 288 -15.48 -1.36 15.83
CA GLU A 288 -16.04 -1.46 17.18
C GLU A 288 -17.49 -0.93 17.27
N ALA A 289 -17.80 0.11 16.52
CA ALA A 289 -19.17 0.59 16.38
C ALA A 289 -20.04 -0.43 15.61
N LEU A 290 -19.53 -0.98 14.50
CA LEU A 290 -20.21 -2.02 13.71
C LEU A 290 -20.49 -3.28 14.54
N GLU A 291 -19.60 -3.65 15.46
CA GLU A 291 -19.83 -4.78 16.37
C GLU A 291 -21.14 -4.62 17.16
N LYS A 292 -21.49 -3.38 17.56
CA LYS A 292 -22.74 -3.09 18.27
C LYS A 292 -23.99 -3.33 17.41
N PHE A 293 -23.88 -3.28 16.08
CA PHE A 293 -25.00 -3.51 15.17
C PHE A 293 -25.11 -4.98 14.74
N PHE A 294 -23.98 -5.60 14.36
CA PHE A 294 -23.97 -6.93 13.75
C PHE A 294 -23.89 -8.08 14.76
N VAL A 295 -23.36 -7.83 15.96
CA VAL A 295 -23.22 -8.88 16.97
C VAL A 295 -24.44 -8.90 17.90
N PRO A 296 -25.11 -10.06 18.07
CA PRO A 296 -26.24 -10.22 19.00
C PRO A 296 -25.89 -9.77 20.42
N LYS A 297 -26.84 -9.13 21.11
CA LYS A 297 -26.60 -8.54 22.44
C LYS A 297 -25.97 -9.50 23.45
N GLY A 298 -26.36 -10.78 23.42
CA GLY A 298 -25.81 -11.81 24.30
C GLY A 298 -24.36 -12.23 24.07
N LEU A 299 -23.80 -11.87 22.91
CA LEU A 299 -22.42 -12.21 22.52
C LEU A 299 -21.46 -11.02 22.61
N ARG A 300 -21.96 -9.84 22.93
CA ARG A 300 -21.13 -8.64 23.13
C ARG A 300 -20.35 -8.76 24.44
N LEU A 301 -19.08 -8.34 24.43
CA LEU A 301 -18.35 -8.19 25.70
C LEU A 301 -19.04 -7.10 26.53
N LYS A 302 -19.34 -7.39 27.80
CA LYS A 302 -19.67 -6.33 28.76
C LYS A 302 -18.40 -5.50 28.92
N GLN A 303 -18.44 -4.26 28.46
CA GLN A 303 -17.44 -3.26 28.87
C GLN A 303 -17.74 -3.00 30.36
N ASN A 304 -16.84 -3.49 31.23
CA ASN A 304 -16.79 -3.05 32.63
C ASN A 304 -16.17 -1.66 32.69
#